data_00cceabcda8849a6a9c190b563f9569f
#
_entry.id   00cceabcda8849a6a9c190b563f9569f
#
_cell.length_a   1.000
_cell.length_b   1.000
_cell.length_c   1.000
_cell.angle_alpha   90.00
_cell.angle_beta   90.00
_cell.angle_gamma   90.00
#
_symmetry.space_group_name_H-M   'P 1'
#
loop_
_entity.id
_entity.type
_entity.pdbx_description
1 polymer ?
#
loop_
_entity_poly.entity_id
_entity_poly.type
_entity_poly.pdbx_seq_one_letter_code
_entity_poly.pdbx_strand_id
1 'polypeptide(L)'
;AVREATRQRGIPLIADEVMSGFGRCGEWFAWQRYGDAGRPDAMTLAKGLTGAMMPLGAVVISQAIAARLEHQVLATGLTYCGHPLACAAGTAAIEAYRDEGLIERSRHLGAELERRLRQLADRHRIIGDVRGGHGLFAVLELVADRETREPLAAWPQMPSPLTALLQAALDEGVSFGARG
;
A
#
# COMPACT_ATOMS: atom_id res chain seq x y z
N ALA A 1 10.12 14.31 8.45
CA ALA A 1 10.83 15.14 7.45
C ALA A 1 9.87 15.74 6.41
N VAL A 2 9.21 14.94 5.50
CA VAL A 2 8.33 15.47 4.42
C VAL A 2 7.18 16.31 5.01
N ARG A 3 6.43 15.76 5.97
CA ARG A 3 5.30 16.48 6.60
C ARG A 3 5.73 17.80 7.26
N GLU A 4 6.87 17.81 7.91
CA GLU A 4 7.40 19.01 8.53
C GLU A 4 7.77 20.07 7.48
N ALA A 5 8.44 19.67 6.41
CA ALA A 5 8.84 20.57 5.31
C ALA A 5 7.62 21.17 4.59
N THR A 6 6.55 20.39 4.40
CA THR A 6 5.31 20.85 3.78
C THR A 6 4.53 21.81 4.69
N ARG A 7 4.46 21.48 6.01
CA ARG A 7 3.79 22.32 6.99
C ARG A 7 4.44 23.70 7.11
N GLN A 8 5.76 23.77 7.18
CA GLN A 8 6.51 25.03 7.24
C GLN A 8 6.27 25.94 6.03
N ARG A 9 5.89 25.36 4.90
CA ARG A 9 5.63 26.09 3.64
C ARG A 9 4.16 26.29 3.32
N GLY A 10 3.26 25.85 4.22
CA GLY A 10 1.82 25.92 3.98
C GLY A 10 1.33 25.04 2.82
N ILE A 11 2.10 23.99 2.47
CA ILE A 11 1.77 23.06 1.39
C ILE A 11 0.95 21.91 1.96
N PRO A 12 -0.26 21.63 1.47
CA PRO A 12 -1.03 20.45 1.88
C PRO A 12 -0.31 19.15 1.52
N LEU A 13 -0.33 18.20 2.45
CA LEU A 13 0.19 16.85 2.24
C LEU A 13 -0.97 15.90 1.95
N ILE A 14 -0.91 15.24 0.81
CA ILE A 14 -1.86 14.17 0.44
C ILE A 14 -1.14 12.83 0.61
N ALA A 15 -1.74 11.91 1.38
CA ALA A 15 -1.29 10.53 1.46
C ALA A 15 -2.11 9.67 0.50
N ASP A 16 -1.45 9.03 -0.44
CA ASP A 16 -2.09 8.02 -1.27
C ASP A 16 -2.07 6.68 -0.53
N GLU A 17 -3.21 6.36 0.10
CA GLU A 17 -3.42 5.14 0.87
C GLU A 17 -4.16 4.06 0.07
N VAL A 18 -4.23 4.21 -1.25
CA VAL A 18 -4.92 3.26 -2.14
C VAL A 18 -4.36 1.84 -2.01
N MET A 19 -3.04 1.69 -1.83
CA MET A 19 -2.39 0.39 -1.64
C MET A 19 -2.05 0.09 -0.18
N SER A 20 -1.77 1.10 0.60
CA SER A 20 -1.21 0.96 1.96
C SER A 20 -2.27 0.93 3.06
N GLY A 21 -3.47 1.44 2.78
CA GLY A 21 -4.57 1.50 3.73
C GLY A 21 -5.23 0.16 4.03
N PHE A 22 -6.15 0.21 4.97
CA PHE A 22 -7.01 -0.91 5.40
C PHE A 22 -6.22 -2.13 5.84
N GLY A 23 -5.19 -1.91 6.67
CA GLY A 23 -4.41 -2.98 7.28
C GLY A 23 -3.24 -3.49 6.46
N ARG A 24 -3.09 -3.13 5.18
CA ARG A 24 -1.99 -3.61 4.34
C ARG A 24 -0.63 -3.38 4.99
N CYS A 25 -0.42 -2.24 5.62
CA CYS A 25 0.81 -1.87 6.32
C CYS A 25 0.77 -2.10 7.84
N GLY A 26 -0.17 -2.91 8.34
CA GLY A 26 -0.28 -3.23 9.76
C GLY A 26 -0.95 -2.15 10.63
N GLU A 27 -1.44 -1.09 10.00
CA GLU A 27 -2.25 -0.01 10.59
C GLU A 27 -3.49 0.21 9.70
N TRP A 28 -4.52 0.90 10.21
CA TRP A 28 -5.64 1.29 9.35
C TRP A 28 -5.16 2.05 8.13
N PHE A 29 -4.21 2.99 8.34
CA PHE A 29 -3.54 3.74 7.28
C PHE A 29 -2.05 3.84 7.57
N ALA A 30 -1.22 3.72 6.56
CA ALA A 30 0.23 3.67 6.71
C ALA A 30 0.81 4.93 7.37
N TRP A 31 0.21 6.11 7.18
CA TRP A 31 0.66 7.35 7.82
C TRP A 31 0.65 7.27 9.35
N GLN A 32 -0.24 6.46 9.96
CA GLN A 32 -0.37 6.31 11.42
C GLN A 32 0.90 5.79 12.08
N ARG A 33 1.76 5.10 11.34
CA ARG A 33 3.09 4.66 11.79
C ARG A 33 4.02 5.80 12.20
N TYR A 34 3.74 7.00 11.72
CA TYR A 34 4.53 8.21 12.01
C TYR A 34 3.89 9.07 13.10
N GLY A 35 2.85 8.57 13.76
CA GLY A 35 2.10 9.28 14.78
C GLY A 35 1.41 10.54 14.23
N ASP A 36 0.90 11.39 15.11
CA ASP A 36 0.20 12.61 14.71
C ASP A 36 1.07 13.58 13.90
N ALA A 37 2.38 13.53 14.09
CA ALA A 37 3.33 14.31 13.30
C ALA A 37 3.29 13.95 11.80
N GLY A 38 2.87 12.75 11.46
CA GLY A 38 2.73 12.27 10.08
C GLY A 38 1.37 12.52 9.45
N ARG A 39 0.36 12.99 10.21
CA ARG A 39 -1.02 13.14 9.74
C ARG A 39 -1.10 13.99 8.47
N PRO A 40 -1.65 13.45 7.36
CA PRO A 40 -1.84 14.18 6.12
C PRO A 40 -3.02 15.16 6.21
N ASP A 41 -3.11 16.08 5.28
CA ASP A 41 -4.25 16.97 5.11
C ASP A 41 -5.37 16.32 4.29
N ALA A 42 -5.02 15.39 3.41
CA ALA A 42 -5.97 14.57 2.68
C ALA A 42 -5.42 13.16 2.46
N MET A 43 -6.32 12.18 2.24
CA MET A 43 -5.98 10.81 1.87
C MET A 43 -6.82 10.36 0.68
N THR A 44 -6.21 9.62 -0.24
CA THR A 44 -6.93 8.90 -1.29
C THR A 44 -7.05 7.43 -0.91
N LEU A 45 -8.24 6.86 -1.08
CA LEU A 45 -8.59 5.51 -0.65
C LEU A 45 -9.26 4.74 -1.79
N ALA A 46 -8.96 3.46 -1.90
CA ALA A 46 -9.63 2.51 -2.79
C ALA A 46 -9.33 1.07 -2.35
N LYS A 47 -9.35 0.10 -3.24
CA LYS A 47 -8.96 -1.32 -3.04
C LYS A 47 -9.49 -1.92 -1.73
N GLY A 48 -8.73 -1.84 -0.65
CA GLY A 48 -9.11 -2.32 0.67
C GLY A 48 -10.40 -1.69 1.21
N LEU A 49 -10.79 -0.51 0.72
CA LEU A 49 -12.03 0.15 1.12
C LEU A 49 -13.27 -0.75 0.98
N THR A 50 -13.29 -1.64 -0.01
CA THR A 50 -14.37 -2.62 -0.22
C THR A 50 -13.88 -4.07 -0.18
N GLY A 51 -12.62 -4.31 0.23
CA GLY A 51 -12.02 -5.64 0.08
C GLY A 51 -11.95 -6.12 -1.38
N ALA A 52 -11.95 -5.20 -2.34
CA ALA A 52 -12.00 -5.44 -3.79
C ALA A 52 -13.32 -6.06 -4.30
N MET A 53 -14.38 -6.10 -3.48
CA MET A 53 -15.68 -6.65 -3.87
C MET A 53 -16.44 -5.74 -4.84
N MET A 54 -16.26 -4.42 -4.73
CA MET A 54 -16.93 -3.42 -5.58
C MET A 54 -15.94 -2.28 -5.92
N PRO A 55 -16.04 -1.69 -7.12
CA PRO A 55 -15.29 -0.48 -7.45
C PRO A 55 -15.76 0.69 -6.58
N LEU A 56 -14.88 1.17 -5.71
CA LEU A 56 -15.12 2.35 -4.87
C LEU A 56 -13.80 3.06 -4.60
N GLY A 57 -13.80 4.38 -4.76
CA GLY A 57 -12.73 5.24 -4.30
C GLY A 57 -13.30 6.31 -3.36
N ALA A 58 -12.47 6.81 -2.48
CA ALA A 58 -12.83 7.90 -1.58
C ALA A 58 -11.66 8.85 -1.39
N VAL A 59 -11.98 10.10 -1.07
CA VAL A 59 -11.03 11.09 -0.59
C VAL A 59 -11.48 11.54 0.79
N VAL A 60 -10.60 11.44 1.76
CA VAL A 60 -10.80 11.96 3.11
C VAL A 60 -9.98 13.22 3.25
N ILE A 61 -10.59 14.30 3.73
CA ILE A 61 -9.93 15.59 3.91
C ILE A 61 -9.96 16.03 5.38
N SER A 62 -8.96 16.81 5.78
CA SER A 62 -8.91 17.40 7.11
C SER A 62 -9.99 18.46 7.30
N GLN A 63 -10.37 18.73 8.56
CA GLN A 63 -11.31 19.81 8.89
C GLN A 63 -10.84 21.16 8.35
N ALA A 64 -9.54 21.42 8.32
CA ALA A 64 -8.97 22.66 7.79
C ALA A 64 -9.24 22.84 6.28
N ILE A 65 -9.22 21.75 5.51
CA ILE A 65 -9.61 21.80 4.09
C ILE A 65 -11.12 21.89 3.96
N ALA A 66 -11.88 21.10 4.73
CA ALA A 66 -13.35 21.12 4.71
C ALA A 66 -13.91 22.54 4.97
N ALA A 67 -13.39 23.23 5.98
CA ALA A 67 -13.80 24.60 6.31
C ALA A 67 -13.58 25.60 5.17
N ARG A 68 -12.57 25.40 4.32
CA ARG A 68 -12.35 26.25 3.14
C ARG A 68 -13.35 25.99 2.02
N LEU A 69 -13.93 24.80 1.98
CA LEU A 69 -14.89 24.39 0.96
C LEU A 69 -16.34 24.61 1.37
N GLU A 70 -16.62 24.91 2.64
CA GLU A 70 -17.95 25.00 3.22
C GLU A 70 -18.85 26.04 2.51
N HIS A 71 -18.25 27.11 2.00
CA HIS A 71 -18.95 28.18 1.29
C HIS A 71 -18.71 28.22 -0.21
N GLN A 72 -18.15 27.13 -0.75
CA GLN A 72 -17.83 27.03 -2.18
C GLN A 72 -18.55 25.83 -2.80
N VAL A 73 -19.04 26.02 -4.01
CA VAL A 73 -19.55 24.91 -4.81
C VAL A 73 -18.36 24.04 -5.22
N LEU A 74 -18.28 22.84 -4.69
CA LEU A 74 -17.31 21.85 -5.13
C LEU A 74 -17.77 21.29 -6.48
N ALA A 75 -17.31 21.88 -7.58
CA ALA A 75 -17.65 21.47 -8.94
C ALA A 75 -16.95 20.14 -9.30
N THR A 76 -17.23 19.08 -8.55
CA THR A 76 -16.73 17.73 -8.78
C THR A 76 -17.85 16.72 -8.60
N GLY A 77 -17.77 15.63 -9.33
CA GLY A 77 -18.70 14.52 -9.24
C GLY A 77 -18.51 13.58 -10.42
N LEU A 78 -18.53 12.30 -10.13
CA LEU A 78 -18.56 11.25 -11.13
C LEU A 78 -19.96 10.65 -11.15
N THR A 79 -20.40 10.15 -12.31
CA THR A 79 -21.75 9.58 -12.50
C THR A 79 -22.09 8.51 -11.45
N TYR A 80 -21.09 7.73 -11.04
CA TYR A 80 -21.27 6.66 -10.04
C TYR A 80 -20.81 7.03 -8.62
N CYS A 81 -20.62 8.33 -8.31
CA CYS A 81 -20.33 8.75 -6.94
C CYS A 81 -21.44 8.33 -5.98
N GLY A 82 -21.05 7.81 -4.82
CA GLY A 82 -21.99 7.41 -3.76
C GLY A 82 -22.92 6.26 -4.15
N HIS A 83 -22.51 5.38 -5.08
CA HIS A 83 -23.31 4.24 -5.49
C HIS A 83 -23.71 3.37 -4.28
N PRO A 84 -25.00 3.18 -3.98
CA PRO A 84 -25.45 2.57 -2.71
C PRO A 84 -24.86 1.17 -2.46
N LEU A 85 -24.79 0.33 -3.48
CA LEU A 85 -24.23 -1.02 -3.36
C LEU A 85 -22.72 -0.97 -3.04
N ALA A 86 -21.96 -0.08 -3.68
CA ALA A 86 -20.55 0.07 -3.43
C ALA A 86 -20.28 0.63 -2.02
N CYS A 87 -21.09 1.58 -1.55
CA CYS A 87 -21.01 2.11 -0.19
C CYS A 87 -21.35 1.04 0.84
N ALA A 88 -22.38 0.22 0.61
CA ALA A 88 -22.73 -0.91 1.49
C ALA A 88 -21.60 -1.93 1.58
N ALA A 89 -20.96 -2.28 0.45
CA ALA A 89 -19.80 -3.15 0.44
C ALA A 89 -18.62 -2.55 1.23
N GLY A 90 -18.39 -1.24 1.11
CA GLY A 90 -17.37 -0.53 1.88
C GLY A 90 -17.63 -0.56 3.38
N THR A 91 -18.87 -0.32 3.79
CA THR A 91 -19.28 -0.40 5.20
C THR A 91 -19.03 -1.80 5.76
N ALA A 92 -19.53 -2.83 5.07
CA ALA A 92 -19.33 -4.23 5.49
C ALA A 92 -17.84 -4.62 5.57
N ALA A 93 -17.02 -4.16 4.62
CA ALA A 93 -15.58 -4.41 4.65
C ALA A 93 -14.91 -3.78 5.88
N ILE A 94 -15.26 -2.52 6.20
CA ILE A 94 -14.71 -1.82 7.39
C ILE A 94 -15.14 -2.53 8.68
N GLU A 95 -16.37 -2.99 8.77
CA GLU A 95 -16.87 -3.77 9.90
C GLU A 95 -16.09 -5.08 10.04
N ALA A 96 -15.90 -5.84 8.96
CA ALA A 96 -15.11 -7.06 8.97
C ALA A 96 -13.65 -6.83 9.41
N TYR A 97 -12.99 -5.78 8.92
CA TYR A 97 -11.62 -5.42 9.36
C TYR A 97 -11.54 -5.23 10.87
N ARG A 98 -12.54 -4.56 11.44
CA ARG A 98 -12.60 -4.29 12.87
C ARG A 98 -12.97 -5.55 13.67
N ASP A 99 -14.06 -6.20 13.31
CA ASP A 99 -14.69 -7.24 14.11
C ASP A 99 -13.90 -8.56 14.08
N GLU A 100 -13.18 -8.82 12.99
CA GLU A 100 -12.28 -9.96 12.83
C GLU A 100 -10.81 -9.67 13.23
N GLY A 101 -10.50 -8.44 13.65
CA GLY A 101 -9.15 -8.04 14.06
C GLY A 101 -8.10 -8.14 12.95
N LEU A 102 -8.51 -7.89 11.69
CA LEU A 102 -7.66 -8.13 10.53
C LEU A 102 -6.44 -7.19 10.45
N ILE A 103 -6.56 -6.00 11.00
CA ILE A 103 -5.45 -5.03 11.07
C ILE A 103 -4.32 -5.58 11.95
N GLU A 104 -4.68 -6.07 13.15
CA GLU A 104 -3.72 -6.66 14.10
C GLU A 104 -3.10 -7.95 13.54
N ARG A 105 -3.93 -8.79 12.93
CA ARG A 105 -3.47 -10.00 12.24
C ARG A 105 -2.45 -9.68 11.14
N SER A 106 -2.71 -8.64 10.33
CA SER A 106 -1.78 -8.19 9.29
C SER A 106 -0.44 -7.73 9.89
N ARG A 107 -0.47 -7.00 11.00
CA ARG A 107 0.74 -6.56 11.73
C ARG A 107 1.57 -7.75 12.17
N HIS A 108 0.93 -8.72 12.82
CA HIS A 108 1.60 -9.92 13.32
C HIS A 108 2.20 -10.77 12.19
N LEU A 109 1.40 -11.09 11.16
CA LEU A 109 1.86 -11.87 10.01
C LEU A 109 2.93 -11.14 9.20
N GLY A 110 2.90 -9.80 9.17
CA GLY A 110 3.90 -8.98 8.49
C GLY A 110 5.29 -9.12 9.10
N ALA A 111 5.39 -9.19 10.43
CA ALA A 111 6.65 -9.43 11.12
C ALA A 111 7.21 -10.82 10.79
N GLU A 112 6.37 -11.84 10.74
CA GLU A 112 6.75 -13.19 10.36
C GLU A 112 7.18 -13.25 8.87
N LEU A 113 6.44 -12.59 7.98
CA LEU A 113 6.79 -12.48 6.57
C LEU A 113 8.18 -11.87 6.40
N GLU A 114 8.45 -10.72 7.03
CA GLU A 114 9.76 -10.07 6.94
C GLU A 114 10.87 -10.98 7.43
N ARG A 115 10.68 -11.64 8.57
CA ARG A 115 11.67 -12.58 9.11
C ARG A 115 12.01 -13.68 8.11
N ARG A 116 11.00 -14.28 7.48
CA ARG A 116 11.20 -15.35 6.47
C ARG A 116 11.88 -14.83 5.20
N LEU A 117 11.50 -13.64 4.74
CA LEU A 117 12.11 -13.03 3.55
C LEU A 117 13.59 -12.68 3.79
N ARG A 118 13.96 -12.21 4.98
CA ARG A 118 15.36 -11.99 5.35
C ARG A 118 16.14 -13.28 5.40
N GLN A 119 15.60 -14.36 5.98
CA GLN A 119 16.22 -15.69 5.95
C GLN A 119 16.39 -16.24 4.52
N LEU A 120 15.46 -15.91 3.63
CA LEU A 120 15.58 -16.24 2.21
C LEU A 120 16.73 -15.46 1.57
N ALA A 121 16.85 -14.18 1.85
CA ALA A 121 17.94 -13.32 1.36
C ALA A 121 19.32 -13.77 1.85
N ASP A 122 19.41 -14.28 3.07
CA ASP A 122 20.68 -14.83 3.60
C ASP A 122 21.13 -16.07 2.82
N ARG A 123 20.19 -16.85 2.28
CA ARG A 123 20.48 -18.08 1.52
C ARG A 123 20.66 -17.85 0.03
N HIS A 124 20.15 -16.76 -0.52
CA HIS A 124 20.10 -16.52 -1.96
C HIS A 124 20.71 -15.18 -2.34
N ARG A 125 21.90 -15.20 -2.93
CA ARG A 125 22.62 -13.97 -3.33
C ARG A 125 21.89 -13.11 -4.37
N ILE A 126 20.97 -13.72 -5.12
CA ILE A 126 20.12 -13.02 -6.09
C ILE A 126 19.18 -11.99 -5.43
N ILE A 127 18.94 -12.07 -4.11
CA ILE A 127 18.14 -11.10 -3.38
C ILE A 127 19.07 -10.01 -2.87
N GLY A 128 19.03 -8.85 -3.52
CA GLY A 128 19.86 -7.68 -3.18
C GLY A 128 19.36 -6.93 -1.95
N ASP A 129 18.03 -6.83 -1.79
CA ASP A 129 17.42 -6.16 -0.64
C ASP A 129 16.04 -6.73 -0.31
N VAL A 130 15.65 -6.62 0.95
CA VAL A 130 14.33 -6.96 1.48
C VAL A 130 13.74 -5.73 2.13
N ARG A 131 12.71 -5.18 1.53
CA ARG A 131 11.93 -4.07 2.08
C ARG A 131 10.58 -4.58 2.57
N GLY A 132 10.31 -4.43 3.86
CA GLY A 132 9.09 -4.96 4.49
C GLY A 132 8.99 -4.56 5.96
N GLY A 133 8.36 -5.43 6.77
CA GLY A 133 8.14 -5.22 8.20
C GLY A 133 6.96 -4.29 8.51
N HIS A 134 6.12 -4.05 7.52
CA HIS A 134 4.99 -3.14 7.60
C HIS A 134 3.71 -3.87 7.19
N GLY A 135 3.21 -4.73 8.06
CA GLY A 135 2.08 -5.59 7.73
C GLY A 135 2.42 -6.53 6.57
N LEU A 136 1.42 -6.89 5.80
CA LEU A 136 1.55 -7.79 4.64
C LEU A 136 1.93 -7.01 3.37
N PHE A 137 2.99 -6.20 3.47
CA PHE A 137 3.54 -5.44 2.36
C PHE A 137 5.06 -5.58 2.35
N ALA A 138 5.58 -6.29 1.37
CA ALA A 138 7.01 -6.54 1.23
C ALA A 138 7.45 -6.52 -0.24
N VAL A 139 8.71 -6.20 -0.46
CA VAL A 139 9.37 -6.18 -1.76
C VAL A 139 10.70 -6.91 -1.64
N LEU A 140 10.99 -7.78 -2.60
CA LEU A 140 12.31 -8.34 -2.83
C LEU A 140 12.93 -7.63 -4.03
N GLU A 141 14.08 -7.02 -3.84
CA GLU A 141 14.90 -6.49 -4.92
C GLU A 141 15.79 -7.63 -5.44
N LEU A 142 15.64 -7.98 -6.70
CA LEU A 142 16.42 -9.04 -7.32
C LEU A 142 17.56 -8.44 -8.15
N VAL A 143 18.78 -8.93 -7.94
CA VAL A 143 19.99 -8.40 -8.52
C VAL A 143 20.82 -9.52 -9.19
N ALA A 144 21.54 -9.17 -10.25
CA ALA A 144 22.58 -10.04 -10.84
C ALA A 144 23.83 -10.03 -9.94
N ASP A 145 24.15 -8.88 -9.38
CA ASP A 145 25.26 -8.72 -8.45
C ASP A 145 24.83 -7.89 -7.24
N ARG A 146 25.08 -8.40 -6.03
CA ARG A 146 24.67 -7.79 -4.77
C ARG A 146 25.53 -6.58 -4.38
N GLU A 147 26.79 -6.56 -4.80
CA GLU A 147 27.73 -5.48 -4.42
C GLU A 147 27.51 -4.26 -5.27
N THR A 148 27.40 -4.44 -6.59
CA THR A 148 27.13 -3.36 -7.54
C THR A 148 25.66 -2.98 -7.62
N ARG A 149 24.76 -3.84 -7.10
CA ARG A 149 23.29 -3.74 -7.23
C ARG A 149 22.82 -3.74 -8.68
N GLU A 150 23.57 -4.40 -9.57
CA GLU A 150 23.15 -4.57 -10.94
C GLU A 150 21.81 -5.32 -10.99
N PRO A 151 20.78 -4.78 -11.65
CA PRO A 151 19.47 -5.41 -11.72
C PRO A 151 19.56 -6.80 -12.37
N LEU A 152 18.78 -7.77 -11.85
CA LEU A 152 18.70 -9.11 -12.44
C LEU A 152 18.25 -9.09 -13.90
N ALA A 153 17.41 -8.13 -14.26
CA ALA A 153 16.92 -7.91 -15.61
C ALA A 153 16.86 -6.43 -15.93
N ALA A 154 17.41 -6.03 -17.06
CA ALA A 154 17.28 -4.66 -17.55
C ALA A 154 15.86 -4.45 -18.13
N TRP A 155 15.23 -3.36 -17.78
CA TRP A 155 13.98 -2.95 -18.42
C TRP A 155 14.25 -2.40 -19.83
N PRO A 156 13.48 -2.74 -20.86
CA PRO A 156 12.29 -3.60 -20.93
C PRO A 156 12.54 -5.02 -21.50
N GLN A 157 13.64 -5.69 -21.17
CA GLN A 157 13.98 -6.99 -21.73
C GLN A 157 12.95 -8.08 -21.38
N MET A 158 12.38 -8.70 -22.42
CA MET A 158 11.53 -9.89 -22.31
C MET A 158 11.92 -10.90 -23.41
N PRO A 159 12.03 -12.19 -23.13
CA PRO A 159 11.95 -12.85 -21.81
C PRO A 159 13.15 -12.50 -20.92
N SER A 160 12.93 -12.37 -19.64
CA SER A 160 13.96 -12.08 -18.65
C SER A 160 14.12 -13.24 -17.66
N PRO A 161 15.24 -13.34 -16.92
CA PRO A 161 15.39 -14.31 -15.84
C PRO A 161 14.24 -14.26 -14.83
N LEU A 162 13.64 -13.09 -14.67
CA LEU A 162 12.47 -12.88 -13.82
C LEU A 162 11.24 -13.67 -14.29
N THR A 163 11.06 -13.84 -15.62
CA THR A 163 9.96 -14.64 -16.17
C THR A 163 10.02 -16.09 -15.73
N ALA A 164 11.21 -16.68 -15.74
CA ALA A 164 11.42 -18.06 -15.29
C ALA A 164 11.15 -18.23 -13.79
N LEU A 165 11.58 -17.24 -12.97
CA LEU A 165 11.30 -17.22 -11.54
C LEU A 165 9.80 -17.10 -11.24
N LEU A 166 9.10 -16.23 -11.96
CA LEU A 166 7.64 -16.07 -11.82
C LEU A 166 6.89 -17.33 -12.20
N GLN A 167 7.31 -18.01 -13.28
CA GLN A 167 6.69 -19.26 -13.69
C GLN A 167 6.95 -20.36 -12.66
N ALA A 168 8.17 -20.52 -12.17
CA ALA A 168 8.48 -21.49 -11.13
C ALA A 168 7.68 -21.25 -9.83
N ALA A 169 7.50 -19.99 -9.44
CA ALA A 169 6.68 -19.66 -8.28
C ALA A 169 5.20 -19.99 -8.51
N LEU A 170 4.70 -19.75 -9.73
CA LEU A 170 3.32 -20.07 -10.11
C LEU A 170 3.08 -21.58 -10.10
N ASP A 171 4.04 -22.38 -10.58
CA ASP A 171 4.00 -23.84 -10.58
C ASP A 171 3.92 -24.40 -9.14
N GLU A 172 4.51 -23.69 -8.16
CA GLU A 172 4.40 -23.96 -6.72
C GLU A 172 3.16 -23.34 -6.07
N GLY A 173 2.23 -22.77 -6.85
CA GLY A 173 0.99 -22.16 -6.36
C GLY A 173 1.16 -20.76 -5.78
N VAL A 174 2.28 -20.09 -6.01
CA VAL A 174 2.56 -18.74 -5.52
C VAL A 174 2.50 -17.74 -6.66
N SER A 175 1.61 -16.75 -6.57
CA SER A 175 1.52 -15.64 -7.51
C SER A 175 1.98 -14.34 -6.86
N PHE A 176 2.91 -13.64 -7.50
CA PHE A 176 3.34 -12.31 -7.07
C PHE A 176 3.59 -11.41 -8.29
N GLY A 177 3.42 -10.09 -8.09
CA GLY A 177 3.69 -9.12 -9.13
C GLY A 177 5.18 -8.82 -9.22
N ALA A 178 5.70 -8.81 -10.44
CA ALA A 178 7.05 -8.32 -10.71
C ALA A 178 6.98 -7.05 -11.55
N ARG A 179 7.89 -6.15 -11.24
CA ARG A 179 8.12 -4.93 -12.03
C ARG A 179 9.62 -4.78 -12.22
N GLY A 180 10.03 -4.63 -13.44
CA GLY A 180 11.39 -4.29 -13.80
C GLY A 180 11.68 -2.81 -13.66
#